data_71be28e5fd58fe3fdc572acf9927e495
#
_entry.id   71be28e5fd58fe3fdc572acf9927e495
#
_cell.length_a   1.000
_cell.length_b   1.000
_cell.length_c   1.000
_cell.angle_alpha   90.00
_cell.angle_beta   90.00
_cell.angle_gamma   90.00
#
_symmetry.space_group_name_H-M   'P 1'
#
loop_
_entity.id
_entity.type
_entity.pdbx_description
1 polymer ?
#
loop_
_entity_poly.entity_id
_entity_poly.type
_entity_poly.pdbx_seq_one_letter_code
_entity_poly.pdbx_strand_id
1 'polypeptide(L)'
;MPSRLGLRLLALGYLAAILVAPLAIVFWRTFQDVGAAWSALSAPDTVHAFKLTLLITAIAVPVNTVFGGVCALAIVRRRFPGKGLLNAFIDLPLALSPVVVGLSLFLLYGRTGWLGGWLSSHNVQFLFALPAMVVATIFVSLPFVAREVIPTLHEIGDEQEQASRTLGASNWQTFWRITLPSIRWAVIYGVILTTARSLGEYGAVAVVSGRIEGQTETATLRVEEQYEQFSLPGAYGISIVLALMAVVVLVAMTAIRPREGAS
;
A
#
# COMPACT_ATOMS: atom_id res chain seq x y z
N MET A 1 -31.93 27.29 10.29
CA MET A 1 -31.15 26.35 9.45
C MET A 1 -29.77 26.93 9.28
N PRO A 2 -28.70 26.30 9.70
CA PRO A 2 -27.37 26.78 9.36
C PRO A 2 -27.30 26.83 7.84
N SER A 3 -26.88 27.97 7.32
CA SER A 3 -26.76 28.14 5.86
C SER A 3 -25.86 27.03 5.33
N ARG A 4 -26.17 26.42 4.18
CA ARG A 4 -25.33 25.38 3.53
C ARG A 4 -23.87 25.83 3.42
N LEU A 5 -23.65 27.15 3.37
CA LEU A 5 -22.33 27.77 3.37
C LEU A 5 -21.65 27.64 4.74
N GLY A 6 -22.35 27.87 5.86
CA GLY A 6 -21.77 27.74 7.20
C GLY A 6 -21.32 26.30 7.50
N LEU A 7 -22.12 25.29 7.09
CA LEU A 7 -21.75 23.89 7.25
C LEU A 7 -20.51 23.51 6.40
N ARG A 8 -20.42 24.03 5.17
CA ARG A 8 -19.26 23.81 4.30
C ARG A 8 -17.99 24.45 4.87
N LEU A 9 -18.08 25.69 5.36
CA LEU A 9 -16.95 26.38 5.96
C LEU A 9 -16.46 25.68 7.23
N LEU A 10 -17.39 25.18 8.06
CA LEU A 10 -17.04 24.42 9.27
C LEU A 10 -16.36 23.09 8.91
N ALA A 11 -16.88 22.36 7.95
CA ALA A 11 -16.27 21.10 7.50
C ALA A 11 -14.89 21.32 6.87
N LEU A 12 -14.75 22.32 6.00
CA LEU A 12 -13.46 22.65 5.37
C LEU A 12 -12.45 23.18 6.40
N GLY A 13 -12.89 24.01 7.35
CA GLY A 13 -12.05 24.51 8.45
C GLY A 13 -11.56 23.38 9.35
N TYR A 14 -12.42 22.43 9.68
CA TYR A 14 -12.08 21.26 10.48
C TYR A 14 -11.05 20.37 9.74
N LEU A 15 -11.30 20.08 8.46
CA LEU A 15 -10.35 19.30 7.63
C LEU A 15 -9.01 20.03 7.48
N ALA A 16 -9.02 21.34 7.24
CA ALA A 16 -7.81 22.14 7.15
C ALA A 16 -7.02 22.12 8.47
N ALA A 17 -7.68 22.26 9.60
CA ALA A 17 -7.02 22.25 10.92
C ALA A 17 -6.40 20.89 11.25
N ILE A 18 -7.06 19.77 10.90
CA ILE A 18 -6.56 18.43 11.25
C ILE A 18 -5.57 17.89 10.23
N LEU A 19 -5.74 18.16 8.94
CA LEU A 19 -4.89 17.58 7.89
C LEU A 19 -3.82 18.57 7.41
N VAL A 20 -4.21 19.80 7.12
CA VAL A 20 -3.29 20.77 6.50
C VAL A 20 -2.37 21.39 7.52
N ALA A 21 -2.85 21.75 8.71
CA ALA A 21 -2.03 22.43 9.71
C ALA A 21 -0.81 21.60 10.19
N PRO A 22 -0.97 20.30 10.56
CA PRO A 22 0.20 19.49 10.92
C PRO A 22 1.22 19.35 9.78
N LEU A 23 0.74 19.13 8.54
CA LEU A 23 1.62 19.07 7.38
C LEU A 23 2.33 20.41 7.15
N ALA A 24 1.61 21.52 7.22
CA ALA A 24 2.18 22.85 7.07
C ALA A 24 3.28 23.15 8.11
N ILE A 25 3.11 22.67 9.35
CA ILE A 25 4.12 22.80 10.40
C ILE A 25 5.39 22.01 10.04
N VAL A 26 5.26 20.77 9.53
CA VAL A 26 6.42 19.98 9.09
C VAL A 26 7.16 20.70 7.97
N PHE A 27 6.42 21.20 6.95
CA PHE A 27 7.04 22.02 5.89
C PHE A 27 7.71 23.26 6.44
N TRP A 28 7.04 24.04 7.27
CA TRP A 28 7.58 25.25 7.88
C TRP A 28 8.88 24.99 8.66
N ARG A 29 8.91 23.93 9.48
CA ARG A 29 10.07 23.53 10.26
C ARG A 29 11.26 23.11 9.39
N THR A 30 11.02 22.39 8.30
CA THR A 30 12.07 22.00 7.36
C THR A 30 12.70 23.22 6.69
N PHE A 31 11.90 24.23 6.34
CA PHE A 31 12.42 25.45 5.73
C PHE A 31 13.21 26.36 6.71
N GLN A 32 13.16 26.10 8.02
CA GLN A 32 13.97 26.82 8.97
C GLN A 32 15.45 26.40 8.93
N ASP A 33 15.74 25.14 8.53
CA ASP A 33 17.11 24.65 8.37
C ASP A 33 17.19 23.69 7.16
N VAL A 34 17.12 24.28 5.97
CA VAL A 34 17.18 23.55 4.70
C VAL A 34 18.54 22.84 4.53
N GLY A 35 19.62 23.42 5.07
CA GLY A 35 20.96 22.85 4.97
C GLY A 35 21.06 21.51 5.72
N ALA A 36 20.60 21.47 6.97
CA ALA A 36 20.58 20.24 7.76
C ALA A 36 19.61 19.20 7.19
N ALA A 37 18.42 19.63 6.72
CA ALA A 37 17.47 18.73 6.06
C ALA A 37 18.05 18.11 4.78
N TRP A 38 18.74 18.91 3.97
CA TRP A 38 19.38 18.42 2.74
C TRP A 38 20.54 17.46 3.04
N SER A 39 21.38 17.76 4.01
CA SER A 39 22.48 16.88 4.41
C SER A 39 21.96 15.52 4.89
N ALA A 40 20.87 15.50 5.68
CA ALA A 40 20.23 14.27 6.13
C ALA A 40 19.59 13.46 4.98
N LEU A 41 18.95 14.14 4.01
CA LEU A 41 18.40 13.52 2.82
C LEU A 41 19.45 12.92 1.90
N SER A 42 20.63 13.58 1.81
CA SER A 42 21.74 13.15 0.98
C SER A 42 22.61 12.07 1.64
N ALA A 43 22.37 11.76 2.91
CA ALA A 43 23.12 10.73 3.62
C ALA A 43 22.95 9.37 2.94
N PRO A 44 24.02 8.56 2.78
CA PRO A 44 23.97 7.27 2.11
C PRO A 44 22.90 6.35 2.66
N ASP A 45 22.73 6.32 3.99
CA ASP A 45 21.74 5.46 4.67
C ASP A 45 20.30 5.91 4.38
N THR A 46 20.05 7.22 4.32
CA THR A 46 18.74 7.76 3.92
C THR A 46 18.41 7.43 2.48
N VAL A 47 19.38 7.58 1.57
CA VAL A 47 19.19 7.19 0.15
C VAL A 47 18.95 5.70 0.03
N HIS A 48 19.66 4.87 0.82
CA HIS A 48 19.42 3.43 0.88
C HIS A 48 18.01 3.12 1.38
N ALA A 49 17.55 3.78 2.46
CA ALA A 49 16.22 3.61 3.02
C ALA A 49 15.10 3.91 2.00
N PHE A 50 15.24 4.96 1.19
CA PHE A 50 14.32 5.25 0.08
C PHE A 50 14.37 4.18 -1.01
N LYS A 51 15.56 3.75 -1.43
CA LYS A 51 15.70 2.66 -2.43
C LYS A 51 15.05 1.38 -1.95
N LEU A 52 15.25 1.03 -0.68
CA LEU A 52 14.66 -0.15 -0.07
C LEU A 52 13.13 -0.05 -0.02
N THR A 53 12.57 1.09 0.38
CA THR A 53 11.13 1.35 0.38
C THR A 53 10.53 1.21 -1.02
N LEU A 54 11.19 1.77 -2.03
CA LEU A 54 10.77 1.65 -3.43
C LEU A 54 10.86 0.22 -3.93
N LEU A 55 11.93 -0.52 -3.58
CA LEU A 55 12.10 -1.92 -3.96
C LEU A 55 11.00 -2.81 -3.36
N ILE A 56 10.72 -2.65 -2.06
CA ILE A 56 9.63 -3.37 -1.38
C ILE A 56 8.30 -3.08 -2.08
N THR A 57 8.01 -1.81 -2.34
CA THR A 57 6.80 -1.37 -3.04
C THR A 57 6.72 -1.96 -4.44
N ALA A 58 7.83 -1.91 -5.20
CA ALA A 58 7.90 -2.45 -6.56
C ALA A 58 7.68 -3.97 -6.64
N ILE A 59 7.94 -4.71 -5.57
CA ILE A 59 7.63 -6.14 -5.47
C ILE A 59 6.21 -6.36 -4.96
N ALA A 60 5.80 -5.66 -3.89
CA ALA A 60 4.52 -5.87 -3.24
C ALA A 60 3.33 -5.49 -4.14
N VAL A 61 3.42 -4.39 -4.88
CA VAL A 61 2.32 -3.89 -5.72
C VAL A 61 1.94 -4.85 -6.85
N PRO A 62 2.86 -5.36 -7.70
CA PRO A 62 2.52 -6.35 -8.72
C PRO A 62 1.96 -7.65 -8.12
N VAL A 63 2.54 -8.14 -7.03
CA VAL A 63 2.06 -9.36 -6.37
C VAL A 63 0.62 -9.18 -5.89
N ASN A 64 0.32 -8.09 -5.20
CA ASN A 64 -1.04 -7.77 -4.74
C ASN A 64 -2.00 -7.49 -5.91
N THR A 65 -1.53 -6.93 -7.01
CA THR A 65 -2.34 -6.71 -8.20
C THR A 65 -2.81 -8.02 -8.81
N VAL A 66 -1.89 -8.96 -9.00
CA VAL A 66 -2.20 -10.28 -9.54
C VAL A 66 -3.08 -11.06 -8.56
N PHE A 67 -2.68 -11.16 -7.31
CA PHE A 67 -3.42 -11.91 -6.29
C PHE A 67 -4.81 -11.32 -6.04
N GLY A 68 -4.91 -10.00 -5.84
CA GLY A 68 -6.18 -9.30 -5.62
C GLY A 68 -7.12 -9.40 -6.81
N GLY A 69 -6.60 -9.29 -8.04
CA GLY A 69 -7.36 -9.49 -9.27
C GLY A 69 -7.88 -10.92 -9.41
N VAL A 70 -7.05 -11.92 -9.16
CA VAL A 70 -7.44 -13.35 -9.18
C VAL A 70 -8.50 -13.63 -8.11
N CYS A 71 -8.31 -13.15 -6.89
CA CYS A 71 -9.28 -13.31 -5.80
C CYS A 71 -10.62 -12.64 -6.14
N ALA A 72 -10.60 -11.41 -6.69
CA ALA A 72 -11.80 -10.70 -7.10
C ALA A 72 -12.59 -11.49 -8.16
N LEU A 73 -11.91 -11.99 -9.19
CA LEU A 73 -12.51 -12.83 -10.22
C LEU A 73 -13.07 -14.13 -9.64
N ALA A 74 -12.34 -14.79 -8.75
CA ALA A 74 -12.82 -16.01 -8.10
C ALA A 74 -14.08 -15.74 -7.26
N ILE A 75 -14.08 -14.66 -6.49
CA ILE A 75 -15.22 -14.28 -5.64
C ILE A 75 -16.43 -13.91 -6.48
N VAL A 76 -16.29 -13.16 -7.55
CA VAL A 76 -17.46 -12.66 -8.31
C VAL A 76 -17.94 -13.68 -9.34
N ARG A 77 -17.04 -14.33 -10.09
CA ARG A 77 -17.38 -15.19 -11.24
C ARG A 77 -17.52 -16.67 -10.92
N ARG A 78 -17.10 -17.10 -9.72
CA ARG A 78 -17.16 -18.52 -9.36
C ARG A 78 -18.09 -18.77 -8.17
N ARG A 79 -18.73 -19.93 -8.19
CA ARG A 79 -19.49 -20.46 -7.05
C ARG A 79 -18.70 -21.63 -6.48
N PHE A 80 -18.20 -21.50 -5.26
CA PHE A 80 -17.46 -22.55 -4.57
C PHE A 80 -17.71 -22.48 -3.06
N PRO A 81 -17.63 -23.61 -2.34
CA PRO A 81 -17.69 -23.59 -0.88
C PRO A 81 -16.46 -22.84 -0.33
N GLY A 82 -16.66 -22.01 0.71
CA GLY A 82 -15.56 -21.21 1.28
C GLY A 82 -15.38 -19.82 0.67
N LYS A 83 -16.21 -19.39 -0.29
CA LYS A 83 -16.17 -18.03 -0.85
C LYS A 83 -16.23 -16.93 0.22
N GLY A 84 -17.11 -17.10 1.23
CA GLY A 84 -17.20 -16.15 2.36
C GLY A 84 -15.92 -16.10 3.18
N LEU A 85 -15.28 -17.25 3.39
CA LEU A 85 -14.01 -17.37 4.11
C LEU A 85 -12.88 -16.66 3.32
N LEU A 86 -12.78 -16.87 2.00
CA LEU A 86 -11.80 -16.16 1.16
C LEU A 86 -12.00 -14.64 1.24
N ASN A 87 -13.25 -14.18 1.18
CA ASN A 87 -13.55 -12.76 1.32
C ASN A 87 -13.14 -12.22 2.70
N ALA A 88 -13.40 -12.97 3.78
CA ALA A 88 -12.97 -12.60 5.13
C ALA A 88 -11.43 -12.56 5.27
N PHE A 89 -10.72 -13.49 4.63
CA PHE A 89 -9.25 -13.49 4.61
C PHE A 89 -8.67 -12.28 3.89
N ILE A 90 -9.28 -11.84 2.79
CA ILE A 90 -8.86 -10.61 2.10
C ILE A 90 -9.05 -9.39 2.99
N ASP A 91 -10.09 -9.36 3.83
CA ASP A 91 -10.38 -8.24 4.72
C ASP A 91 -9.58 -8.28 6.03
N LEU A 92 -9.02 -9.43 6.38
CA LEU A 92 -8.30 -9.62 7.64
C LEU A 92 -7.23 -8.54 7.90
N PRO A 93 -6.40 -8.15 6.89
CA PRO A 93 -5.41 -7.09 7.09
C PRO A 93 -5.99 -5.72 7.47
N LEU A 94 -7.23 -5.43 7.09
CA LEU A 94 -7.91 -4.18 7.47
C LEU A 94 -8.35 -4.16 8.93
N ALA A 95 -8.62 -5.34 9.50
CA ALA A 95 -9.03 -5.50 10.89
C ALA A 95 -7.85 -5.63 11.86
N LEU A 96 -6.70 -6.06 11.38
CA LEU A 96 -5.51 -6.27 12.20
C LEU A 96 -4.61 -5.02 12.21
N SER A 97 -4.05 -4.71 13.38
CA SER A 97 -2.97 -3.72 13.44
C SER A 97 -1.75 -4.22 12.65
N PRO A 98 -1.08 -3.39 11.85
CA PRO A 98 0.15 -3.78 11.15
C PRO A 98 1.24 -4.32 12.08
N VAL A 99 1.35 -3.81 13.31
CA VAL A 99 2.29 -4.32 14.30
C VAL A 99 1.96 -5.77 14.69
N VAL A 100 0.68 -6.11 14.84
CA VAL A 100 0.25 -7.49 15.12
C VAL A 100 0.58 -8.42 13.96
N VAL A 101 0.44 -7.95 12.72
CA VAL A 101 0.88 -8.68 11.52
C VAL A 101 2.38 -8.94 11.56
N GLY A 102 3.19 -7.93 11.84
CA GLY A 102 4.64 -8.06 11.99
C GLY A 102 5.02 -9.08 13.08
N LEU A 103 4.37 -8.99 14.23
CA LEU A 103 4.59 -9.95 15.34
C LEU A 103 4.19 -11.39 14.95
N SER A 104 3.07 -11.54 14.23
CA SER A 104 2.63 -12.87 13.76
C SER A 104 3.65 -13.47 12.77
N LEU A 105 4.21 -12.66 11.86
CA LEU A 105 5.29 -13.09 10.97
C LEU A 105 6.56 -13.45 11.77
N PHE A 106 6.90 -12.65 12.79
CA PHE A 106 8.03 -12.93 13.66
C PHE A 106 7.87 -14.28 14.39
N LEU A 107 6.68 -14.56 14.94
CA LEU A 107 6.38 -15.81 15.60
C LEU A 107 6.35 -17.02 14.65
N LEU A 108 5.94 -16.82 13.40
CA LEU A 108 5.87 -17.87 12.39
C LEU A 108 7.25 -18.25 11.83
N TYR A 109 8.06 -17.24 11.49
CA TYR A 109 9.34 -17.38 10.77
C TYR A 109 10.56 -17.27 11.69
N GLY A 110 10.39 -16.88 12.96
CA GLY A 110 11.47 -16.78 13.93
C GLY A 110 12.09 -18.14 14.25
N ARG A 111 13.29 -18.16 14.82
CA ARG A 111 14.05 -19.39 15.10
C ARG A 111 13.26 -20.44 15.89
N THR A 112 12.38 -20.00 16.78
CA THR A 112 11.48 -20.86 17.58
C THR A 112 10.09 -21.04 16.96
N GLY A 113 9.85 -20.42 15.81
CA GLY A 113 8.58 -20.47 15.10
C GLY A 113 8.40 -21.75 14.28
N TRP A 114 7.18 -21.95 13.78
CA TRP A 114 6.83 -23.16 13.04
C TRP A 114 7.69 -23.42 11.80
N LEU A 115 8.08 -22.36 11.08
CA LEU A 115 8.93 -22.45 9.89
C LEU A 115 10.40 -22.14 10.17
N GLY A 116 10.74 -21.67 11.38
CA GLY A 116 12.08 -21.24 11.73
C GLY A 116 13.13 -22.36 11.67
N GLY A 117 12.78 -23.57 12.11
CA GLY A 117 13.66 -24.73 12.03
C GLY A 117 14.00 -25.12 10.59
N TRP A 118 12.99 -25.10 9.70
CA TRP A 118 13.19 -25.39 8.28
C TRP A 118 14.04 -24.33 7.60
N LEU A 119 13.78 -23.05 7.86
CA LEU A 119 14.56 -21.93 7.31
C LEU A 119 16.02 -21.98 7.74
N SER A 120 16.26 -22.24 9.02
CA SER A 120 17.63 -22.35 9.57
C SER A 120 18.39 -23.52 8.97
N SER A 121 17.76 -24.67 8.75
CA SER A 121 18.40 -25.85 8.15
C SER A 121 18.80 -25.63 6.69
N HIS A 122 18.14 -24.67 6.00
CA HIS A 122 18.46 -24.32 4.62
C HIS A 122 19.28 -23.03 4.48
N ASN A 123 19.79 -22.47 5.58
CA ASN A 123 20.52 -21.20 5.63
C ASN A 123 19.75 -20.03 4.98
N VAL A 124 18.41 -20.02 5.09
CA VAL A 124 17.55 -18.94 4.58
C VAL A 124 17.30 -17.93 5.69
N GLN A 125 17.88 -16.76 5.55
CA GLN A 125 17.56 -15.62 6.43
C GLN A 125 16.27 -14.95 5.94
N PHE A 126 15.16 -15.19 6.65
CA PHE A 126 13.87 -14.59 6.33
C PHE A 126 13.63 -13.32 7.14
N LEU A 127 13.70 -13.41 8.49
CA LEU A 127 13.55 -12.25 9.37
C LEU A 127 14.79 -11.36 9.33
N PHE A 128 14.56 -10.07 9.60
CA PHE A 128 15.59 -9.03 9.55
C PHE A 128 16.29 -8.95 8.19
N ALA A 129 15.51 -9.23 7.13
CA ALA A 129 15.95 -9.22 5.75
C ALA A 129 14.80 -8.80 4.82
N LEU A 130 15.13 -8.50 3.57
CA LEU A 130 14.17 -8.04 2.55
C LEU A 130 12.91 -8.94 2.44
N PRO A 131 12.99 -10.29 2.45
CA PRO A 131 11.81 -11.15 2.29
C PRO A 131 10.72 -10.89 3.34
N ALA A 132 11.08 -10.72 4.62
CA ALA A 132 10.11 -10.48 5.68
C ALA A 132 9.40 -9.12 5.51
N MET A 133 10.15 -8.08 5.13
CA MET A 133 9.59 -6.75 4.88
C MET A 133 8.62 -6.76 3.68
N VAL A 134 8.99 -7.47 2.61
CA VAL A 134 8.13 -7.63 1.42
C VAL A 134 6.85 -8.37 1.78
N VAL A 135 6.93 -9.51 2.49
CA VAL A 135 5.75 -10.29 2.90
C VAL A 135 4.86 -9.48 3.85
N ALA A 136 5.45 -8.74 4.79
CA ALA A 136 4.70 -7.86 5.68
C ALA A 136 3.93 -6.79 4.90
N THR A 137 4.58 -6.13 3.94
CA THR A 137 3.95 -5.10 3.10
C THR A 137 2.88 -5.70 2.18
N ILE A 138 3.13 -6.89 1.57
CA ILE A 138 2.14 -7.61 0.78
C ILE A 138 0.90 -7.90 1.63
N PHE A 139 1.07 -8.44 2.83
CA PHE A 139 -0.05 -8.80 3.69
C PHE A 139 -0.90 -7.56 4.04
N VAL A 140 -0.28 -6.48 4.51
CA VAL A 140 -0.99 -5.26 4.93
C VAL A 140 -1.70 -4.57 3.77
N SER A 141 -1.15 -4.62 2.57
CA SER A 141 -1.71 -3.96 1.39
C SER A 141 -2.52 -4.88 0.46
N LEU A 142 -2.72 -6.14 0.83
CA LEU A 142 -3.42 -7.17 0.07
C LEU A 142 -4.88 -6.82 -0.31
N PRO A 143 -5.71 -6.21 0.56
CA PRO A 143 -7.12 -6.00 0.26
C PRO A 143 -7.39 -4.94 -0.82
N PHE A 144 -6.49 -3.98 -1.04
CA PHE A 144 -6.81 -2.78 -1.81
C PHE A 144 -7.21 -3.07 -3.26
N VAL A 145 -6.46 -3.90 -3.99
CA VAL A 145 -6.81 -4.23 -5.38
C VAL A 145 -8.11 -5.02 -5.44
N ALA A 146 -8.30 -6.02 -4.58
CA ALA A 146 -9.51 -6.83 -4.57
C ALA A 146 -10.75 -5.98 -4.27
N ARG A 147 -10.64 -5.03 -3.34
CA ARG A 147 -11.74 -4.15 -2.92
C ARG A 147 -12.15 -3.12 -3.97
N GLU A 148 -11.25 -2.72 -4.86
CA GLU A 148 -11.59 -1.90 -6.02
C GLU A 148 -12.22 -2.73 -7.16
N VAL A 149 -11.72 -3.94 -7.38
CA VAL A 149 -12.14 -4.77 -8.52
C VAL A 149 -13.48 -5.49 -8.26
N ILE A 150 -13.74 -5.96 -7.03
CA ILE A 150 -14.97 -6.72 -6.70
C ILE A 150 -16.25 -5.92 -7.01
N PRO A 151 -16.44 -4.67 -6.55
CA PRO A 151 -17.63 -3.89 -6.84
C PRO A 151 -17.82 -3.66 -8.35
N THR A 152 -16.75 -3.30 -9.04
CA THR A 152 -16.76 -3.07 -10.48
C THR A 152 -17.19 -4.32 -11.24
N LEU A 153 -16.69 -5.51 -10.88
CA LEU A 153 -17.10 -6.77 -11.48
C LEU A 153 -18.60 -7.10 -11.23
N HIS A 154 -19.13 -6.69 -10.08
CA HIS A 154 -20.57 -6.83 -9.79
C HIS A 154 -21.41 -5.88 -10.63
N GLU A 155 -20.96 -4.64 -10.81
CA GLU A 155 -21.67 -3.60 -11.54
C GLU A 155 -21.76 -3.91 -13.05
N ILE A 156 -20.65 -4.33 -13.66
CA ILE A 156 -20.62 -4.62 -15.11
C ILE A 156 -21.33 -5.93 -15.50
N GLY A 157 -21.67 -6.80 -14.53
CA GLY A 157 -22.30 -8.10 -14.83
C GLY A 157 -21.36 -9.06 -15.57
N ASP A 158 -21.93 -10.14 -16.10
CA ASP A 158 -21.19 -11.18 -16.85
C ASP A 158 -21.74 -11.43 -18.27
N GLU A 159 -22.70 -10.61 -18.73
CA GLU A 159 -23.37 -10.77 -20.01
C GLU A 159 -22.39 -10.72 -21.19
N GLN A 160 -21.43 -9.79 -21.15
CA GLN A 160 -20.42 -9.66 -22.21
C GLN A 160 -19.48 -10.88 -22.26
N GLU A 161 -19.12 -11.42 -21.09
CA GLU A 161 -18.29 -12.62 -20.99
C GLU A 161 -19.07 -13.86 -21.51
N GLN A 162 -20.36 -13.96 -21.22
CA GLN A 162 -21.22 -15.01 -21.73
C GLN A 162 -21.38 -14.91 -23.24
N ALA A 163 -21.66 -13.72 -23.77
CA ALA A 163 -21.78 -13.49 -25.21
C ALA A 163 -20.48 -13.85 -25.95
N SER A 164 -19.31 -13.53 -25.39
CA SER A 164 -18.06 -13.92 -26.02
C SER A 164 -17.85 -15.42 -26.11
N ARG A 165 -18.29 -16.17 -25.09
CA ARG A 165 -18.21 -17.65 -25.07
C ARG A 165 -19.15 -18.27 -26.08
N THR A 166 -20.34 -17.73 -26.28
CA THR A 166 -21.26 -18.20 -27.32
C THR A 166 -20.70 -18.00 -28.73
N LEU A 167 -19.86 -16.98 -28.92
CA LEU A 167 -19.09 -16.72 -30.14
C LEU A 167 -17.80 -17.55 -30.28
N GLY A 168 -17.55 -18.49 -29.36
CA GLY A 168 -16.44 -19.42 -29.43
C GLY A 168 -15.11 -18.89 -28.82
N ALA A 169 -15.13 -17.77 -28.11
CA ALA A 169 -13.93 -17.26 -27.45
C ALA A 169 -13.51 -18.16 -26.28
N SER A 170 -12.21 -18.43 -26.16
CA SER A 170 -11.63 -19.12 -25.01
C SER A 170 -11.67 -18.25 -23.75
N ASN A 171 -11.57 -18.85 -22.56
CA ASN A 171 -11.52 -18.11 -21.29
C ASN A 171 -10.40 -17.09 -21.26
N TRP A 172 -9.24 -17.39 -21.86
CA TRP A 172 -8.08 -16.49 -21.97
C TRP A 172 -8.36 -15.29 -22.88
N GLN A 173 -9.03 -15.55 -24.03
CA GLN A 173 -9.44 -14.48 -24.95
C GLN A 173 -10.50 -13.58 -24.31
N THR A 174 -11.49 -14.16 -23.62
CA THR A 174 -12.52 -13.41 -22.88
C THR A 174 -11.87 -12.54 -21.80
N PHE A 175 -10.94 -13.09 -21.03
CA PHE A 175 -10.24 -12.31 -20.00
C PHE A 175 -9.50 -11.09 -20.56
N TRP A 176 -8.64 -11.29 -21.56
CA TRP A 176 -7.81 -10.21 -22.09
C TRP A 176 -8.57 -9.19 -22.94
N ARG A 177 -9.62 -9.62 -23.65
CA ARG A 177 -10.34 -8.75 -24.60
C ARG A 177 -11.59 -8.10 -24.01
N ILE A 178 -12.14 -8.66 -22.95
CA ILE A 178 -13.41 -8.21 -22.36
C ILE A 178 -13.24 -7.89 -20.89
N THR A 179 -12.91 -8.89 -20.05
CA THR A 179 -12.90 -8.71 -18.59
C THR A 179 -11.87 -7.67 -18.14
N LEU A 180 -10.61 -7.83 -18.53
CA LEU A 180 -9.53 -6.92 -18.10
C LEU A 180 -9.74 -5.47 -18.61
N PRO A 181 -10.10 -5.22 -19.89
CA PRO A 181 -10.42 -3.87 -20.33
C PRO A 181 -11.59 -3.24 -19.57
N SER A 182 -12.61 -4.02 -19.21
CA SER A 182 -13.78 -3.51 -18.48
C SER A 182 -13.46 -3.11 -17.04
N ILE A 183 -12.55 -3.83 -16.37
CA ILE A 183 -12.13 -3.53 -14.98
C ILE A 183 -10.85 -2.71 -14.88
N ARG A 184 -10.26 -2.29 -16.01
CA ARG A 184 -8.93 -1.65 -16.03
C ARG A 184 -8.79 -0.49 -15.06
N TRP A 185 -9.82 0.33 -14.94
CA TRP A 185 -9.80 1.49 -14.06
C TRP A 185 -9.81 1.09 -12.58
N ALA A 186 -10.61 0.09 -12.23
CA ALA A 186 -10.61 -0.47 -10.87
C ALA A 186 -9.23 -1.07 -10.50
N VAL A 187 -8.60 -1.78 -11.45
CA VAL A 187 -7.24 -2.30 -11.25
C VAL A 187 -6.25 -1.16 -11.07
N ILE A 188 -6.29 -0.12 -11.90
CA ILE A 188 -5.40 1.05 -11.80
C ILE A 188 -5.59 1.73 -10.44
N TYR A 189 -6.82 1.96 -9.98
CA TYR A 189 -7.09 2.54 -8.66
C TYR A 189 -6.58 1.65 -7.53
N GLY A 190 -6.81 0.35 -7.60
CA GLY A 190 -6.27 -0.61 -6.64
C GLY A 190 -4.74 -0.58 -6.59
N VAL A 191 -4.06 -0.49 -7.73
CA VAL A 191 -2.60 -0.34 -7.83
C VAL A 191 -2.13 0.95 -7.16
N ILE A 192 -2.79 2.07 -7.43
CA ILE A 192 -2.43 3.38 -6.85
C ILE A 192 -2.59 3.35 -5.32
N LEU A 193 -3.73 2.83 -4.82
CA LEU A 193 -3.97 2.71 -3.38
C LEU A 193 -2.96 1.77 -2.71
N THR A 194 -2.67 0.63 -3.33
CA THR A 194 -1.66 -0.31 -2.85
C THR A 194 -0.29 0.34 -2.80
N THR A 195 0.08 1.13 -3.82
CA THR A 195 1.35 1.86 -3.87
C THR A 195 1.44 2.88 -2.75
N ALA A 196 0.41 3.73 -2.58
CA ALA A 196 0.39 4.73 -1.52
C ALA A 196 0.49 4.08 -0.12
N ARG A 197 -0.22 2.97 0.07
CA ARG A 197 -0.19 2.21 1.35
C ARG A 197 1.18 1.57 1.60
N SER A 198 1.81 1.02 0.56
CA SER A 198 3.12 0.36 0.67
C SER A 198 4.26 1.34 0.95
N LEU A 199 4.23 2.54 0.34
CA LEU A 199 5.23 3.60 0.60
C LEU A 199 5.20 4.09 2.05
N GLY A 200 4.04 4.11 2.68
CA GLY A 200 3.84 4.52 4.07
C GLY A 200 3.85 3.37 5.07
N GLU A 201 4.28 2.14 4.68
CA GLU A 201 4.29 1.03 5.63
C GLU A 201 5.37 1.22 6.68
N TYR A 202 4.94 1.13 7.94
CA TYR A 202 5.79 1.28 9.12
C TYR A 202 5.59 0.13 10.11
N GLY A 203 4.35 -0.09 10.56
CA GLY A 203 4.06 -0.92 11.73
C GLY A 203 4.51 -2.38 11.61
N ALA A 204 4.21 -3.04 10.49
CA ALA A 204 4.61 -4.43 10.29
C ALA A 204 6.13 -4.52 10.00
N VAL A 205 6.65 -3.61 9.20
CA VAL A 205 8.07 -3.55 8.85
C VAL A 205 8.92 -3.26 10.08
N ALA A 206 8.50 -2.39 11.00
CA ALA A 206 9.21 -2.08 12.23
C ALA A 206 9.52 -3.31 13.10
N VAL A 207 8.66 -4.33 13.05
CA VAL A 207 8.83 -5.58 13.81
C VAL A 207 9.75 -6.56 13.09
N VAL A 208 9.65 -6.67 11.76
CA VAL A 208 10.34 -7.74 11.01
C VAL A 208 11.64 -7.32 10.36
N SER A 209 11.95 -6.01 10.28
CA SER A 209 13.12 -5.50 9.57
C SER A 209 14.42 -5.60 10.37
N GLY A 210 14.35 -5.53 11.71
CA GLY A 210 15.52 -5.42 12.57
C GLY A 210 16.15 -4.04 12.61
N ARG A 211 15.65 -3.06 11.83
CA ARG A 211 16.04 -1.63 11.85
C ARG A 211 17.54 -1.39 11.68
N ILE A 212 18.20 -2.13 10.80
CA ILE A 212 19.65 -2.00 10.58
C ILE A 212 19.88 -0.89 9.55
N GLU A 213 20.57 0.19 10.01
CA GLU A 213 20.97 1.31 9.15
C GLU A 213 21.72 0.82 7.90
N GLY A 214 21.41 1.40 6.75
CA GLY A 214 22.04 1.05 5.49
C GLY A 214 21.77 -0.37 4.96
N GLN A 215 20.89 -1.16 5.64
CA GLN A 215 20.56 -2.53 5.22
C GLN A 215 19.06 -2.81 5.18
N THR A 216 18.37 -2.74 6.32
CA THR A 216 16.95 -3.13 6.46
C THR A 216 16.07 -2.02 7.01
N GLU A 217 16.57 -0.82 7.05
CA GLU A 217 15.84 0.37 7.45
C GLU A 217 15.11 0.98 6.26
N THR A 218 13.78 1.11 6.37
CA THR A 218 12.93 1.79 5.36
C THR A 218 12.86 3.30 5.64
N ALA A 219 12.40 4.09 4.65
CA ALA A 219 12.28 5.53 4.79
C ALA A 219 11.38 5.95 5.97
N THR A 220 10.32 5.20 6.26
CA THR A 220 9.44 5.44 7.42
C THR A 220 10.14 5.16 8.75
N LEU A 221 10.96 4.12 8.83
CA LEU A 221 11.78 3.83 10.00
C LEU A 221 12.88 4.88 10.20
N ARG A 222 13.49 5.36 9.11
CA ARG A 222 14.49 6.42 9.15
C ARG A 222 13.92 7.74 9.69
N VAL A 223 12.65 8.06 9.40
CA VAL A 223 11.96 9.21 10.03
C VAL A 223 11.92 9.06 11.54
N GLU A 224 11.49 7.89 12.03
CA GLU A 224 11.41 7.60 13.47
C GLU A 224 12.78 7.70 14.13
N GLU A 225 13.80 7.06 13.55
CA GLU A 225 15.15 7.06 14.07
C GLU A 225 15.74 8.48 14.16
N GLN A 226 15.63 9.28 13.09
CA GLN A 226 16.06 10.68 13.09
C GLN A 226 15.33 11.50 14.16
N TYR A 227 14.04 11.21 14.38
CA TYR A 227 13.26 11.85 15.43
C TYR A 227 13.73 11.44 16.83
N GLU A 228 13.99 10.16 17.08
CA GLU A 228 14.48 9.63 18.35
C GLU A 228 15.90 10.15 18.69
N GLN A 229 16.72 10.35 17.66
CA GLN A 229 18.05 10.95 17.78
C GLN A 229 18.04 12.48 17.93
N PHE A 230 16.84 13.10 18.02
CA PHE A 230 16.67 14.57 18.07
C PHE A 230 17.19 15.31 16.84
N SER A 231 17.44 14.64 15.74
CA SER A 231 17.77 15.22 14.43
C SER A 231 16.49 15.66 13.71
N LEU A 232 15.79 16.64 14.30
CA LEU A 232 14.48 17.08 13.80
C LEU A 232 14.48 17.56 12.34
N PRO A 233 15.49 18.34 11.85
CA PRO A 233 15.55 18.74 10.45
C PRO A 233 15.62 17.53 9.50
N GLY A 234 16.34 16.47 9.87
CA GLY A 234 16.43 15.23 9.14
C GLY A 234 15.07 14.49 9.08
N ALA A 235 14.45 14.30 10.25
CA ALA A 235 13.13 13.68 10.35
C ALA A 235 12.08 14.41 9.49
N TYR A 236 12.04 15.74 9.57
CA TYR A 236 11.10 16.55 8.79
C TYR A 236 11.39 16.50 7.29
N GLY A 237 12.68 16.58 6.90
CA GLY A 237 13.09 16.48 5.50
C GLY A 237 12.65 15.17 4.84
N ILE A 238 12.91 14.02 5.50
CA ILE A 238 12.50 12.70 5.02
C ILE A 238 10.98 12.60 4.96
N SER A 239 10.27 13.10 5.98
CA SER A 239 8.80 13.12 6.02
C SER A 239 8.19 13.90 4.86
N ILE A 240 8.78 15.06 4.48
CA ILE A 240 8.31 15.84 3.32
C ILE A 240 8.46 15.04 2.03
N VAL A 241 9.58 14.37 1.81
CA VAL A 241 9.78 13.56 0.60
C VAL A 241 8.75 12.43 0.53
N LEU A 242 8.51 11.71 1.64
CA LEU A 242 7.46 10.69 1.71
C LEU A 242 6.06 11.27 1.44
N ALA A 243 5.73 12.44 2.04
CA ALA A 243 4.46 13.12 1.82
C ALA A 243 4.30 13.54 0.35
N LEU A 244 5.34 14.09 -0.28
CA LEU A 244 5.32 14.45 -1.69
C LEU A 244 5.15 13.22 -2.59
N MET A 245 5.83 12.10 -2.28
CA MET A 245 5.64 10.84 -3.02
C MET A 245 4.17 10.37 -2.91
N ALA A 246 3.58 10.41 -1.72
CA ALA A 246 2.17 10.06 -1.54
C ALA A 246 1.22 11.00 -2.30
N VAL A 247 1.48 12.31 -2.27
CA VAL A 247 0.71 13.31 -3.02
C VAL A 247 0.81 13.07 -4.52
N VAL A 248 2.00 12.79 -5.06
CA VAL A 248 2.19 12.46 -6.48
C VAL A 248 1.36 11.25 -6.88
N VAL A 249 1.36 10.19 -6.06
CA VAL A 249 0.56 8.99 -6.29
C VAL A 249 -0.94 9.32 -6.29
N LEU A 250 -1.42 10.12 -5.35
CA LEU A 250 -2.83 10.54 -5.27
C LEU A 250 -3.23 11.49 -6.40
N VAL A 251 -2.35 12.41 -6.80
CA VAL A 251 -2.60 13.30 -7.96
C VAL A 251 -2.66 12.48 -9.24
N ALA A 252 -1.78 11.50 -9.42
CA ALA A 252 -1.86 10.56 -10.54
C ALA A 252 -3.22 9.86 -10.58
N MET A 253 -3.77 9.45 -9.42
CA MET A 253 -5.11 8.87 -9.31
C MET A 253 -6.20 9.82 -9.82
N THR A 254 -6.15 11.09 -9.41
CA THR A 254 -7.17 12.08 -9.83
C THR A 254 -7.05 12.46 -11.31
N ALA A 255 -5.84 12.52 -11.84
CA ALA A 255 -5.58 12.85 -13.25
C ALA A 255 -6.03 11.73 -14.22
N ILE A 256 -6.01 10.47 -13.74
CA ILE A 256 -6.37 9.30 -14.53
C ILE A 256 -7.90 9.03 -14.48
N ARG A 257 -8.65 9.66 -13.56
CA ARG A 257 -10.10 9.47 -13.48
C ARG A 257 -10.78 9.76 -14.82
N PRO A 258 -11.58 8.82 -15.38
CA PRO A 258 -12.45 9.16 -16.49
C PRO A 258 -13.37 10.29 -16.03
N ARG A 259 -13.51 11.35 -16.82
CA ARG A 259 -14.53 12.37 -16.57
C ARG A 259 -15.90 11.71 -16.72
N GLU A 260 -16.54 11.39 -15.61
CA GLU A 260 -17.97 11.05 -15.60
C GLU A 260 -18.73 12.30 -16.02
N GLY A 261 -19.28 12.31 -17.23
CA GLY A 261 -20.16 13.38 -17.67
C GLY A 261 -19.86 13.90 -19.08
N ALA A 262 -19.91 13.04 -20.07
CA ALA A 262 -20.15 13.43 -21.46
C ALA A 262 -20.98 12.31 -22.13
N SER A 263 -22.22 12.15 -21.68
CA SER A 263 -23.26 11.47 -22.43
C SER A 263 -24.61 12.16 -22.18
#